data_366856d3304d6f8c5a6a70b7c66d7878
#
_entry.id   366856d3304d6f8c5a6a70b7c66d7878
#
_cell.length_a   1.000
_cell.length_b   1.000
_cell.length_c   1.000
_cell.angle_alpha   90.00
_cell.angle_beta   90.00
_cell.angle_gamma   90.00
#
_symmetry.space_group_name_H-M   'P 1'
#
loop_
_entity.id
_entity.type
_entity.pdbx_description
1 polymer ?
#
loop_
_entity_poly.entity_id
_entity_poly.type
_entity_poly.pdbx_seq_one_letter_code
_entity_poly.pdbx_strand_id
1 'polypeptide(L)'
;MNFNWIRTTLLAATAMISLNSFSQDLIARQAPIDRKLKSVDSLALQKQIRAEQALYPGLDLYPSWNNEFVQAYGNAIVPESYTFDLKGFCMPTEHTRITDVFGYRPRRRRAHYGLDIKVYVGDTIRAAFDGKVRIVKNQGRRGYGKYVVIRHDNGLETVYGHLSKQLVEENQLVKAGEVIGLGGNTGRSTGSHLHFETRFLGIAINPIYMFDFPKQDIVADTYTFRRTQGSKRAGSH
;
A
#
# COMPACT_ATOMS: atom_id res chain seq x y z
N MET A 1 -45.73 23.25 -58.32
CA MET A 1 -45.37 22.53 -57.09
C MET A 1 -44.47 21.38 -57.46
N ASN A 2 -43.19 21.42 -56.99
CA ASN A 2 -42.15 20.53 -57.46
C ASN A 2 -42.29 19.12 -56.85
N PHE A 3 -42.62 18.14 -57.64
CA PHE A 3 -42.76 16.72 -57.33
C PHE A 3 -41.44 16.09 -56.75
N ASN A 4 -40.32 16.75 -56.98
CA ASN A 4 -39.01 16.26 -56.49
C ASN A 4 -38.79 16.42 -54.99
N TRP A 5 -39.47 17.33 -54.28
CA TRP A 5 -39.29 17.57 -52.86
C TRP A 5 -39.99 16.51 -52.02
N ILE A 6 -41.12 15.96 -52.52
CA ILE A 6 -41.86 14.89 -51.83
C ILE A 6 -41.07 13.56 -51.88
N ARG A 7 -40.36 13.29 -52.99
CA ARG A 7 -39.53 12.07 -53.11
C ARG A 7 -38.29 12.09 -52.22
N THR A 8 -37.64 13.24 -52.08
CA THR A 8 -36.46 13.36 -51.18
C THR A 8 -36.84 13.31 -49.71
N THR A 9 -37.97 13.86 -49.30
CA THR A 9 -38.43 13.76 -47.92
C THR A 9 -38.90 12.35 -47.55
N LEU A 10 -39.51 11.62 -48.47
CA LEU A 10 -39.95 10.23 -48.24
C LEU A 10 -38.77 9.26 -48.13
N LEU A 11 -37.71 9.45 -48.95
CA LEU A 11 -36.49 8.65 -48.89
C LEU A 11 -35.67 8.93 -47.62
N ALA A 12 -35.63 10.17 -47.16
CA ALA A 12 -34.97 10.52 -45.91
C ALA A 12 -35.70 9.95 -44.67
N ALA A 13 -37.05 9.96 -44.67
CA ALA A 13 -37.87 9.40 -43.62
C ALA A 13 -37.75 7.87 -43.54
N THR A 14 -37.72 7.16 -44.67
CA THR A 14 -37.53 5.70 -44.69
C THR A 14 -36.10 5.30 -44.28
N ALA A 15 -35.08 6.09 -44.64
CA ALA A 15 -33.70 5.84 -44.19
C ALA A 15 -33.55 6.05 -42.67
N MET A 16 -34.19 7.08 -42.09
CA MET A 16 -34.16 7.29 -40.63
C MET A 16 -34.93 6.22 -39.87
N ILE A 17 -36.06 5.71 -40.38
CA ILE A 17 -36.80 4.63 -39.74
C ILE A 17 -36.00 3.33 -39.81
N SER A 18 -35.30 3.03 -40.89
CA SER A 18 -34.47 1.83 -41.01
C SER A 18 -33.22 1.88 -40.14
N LEU A 19 -32.60 3.06 -39.97
CA LEU A 19 -31.46 3.25 -39.06
C LEU A 19 -31.87 3.13 -37.59
N ASN A 20 -33.04 3.67 -37.21
CA ASN A 20 -33.55 3.53 -35.85
C ASN A 20 -33.97 2.09 -35.52
N SER A 21 -34.57 1.36 -36.44
CA SER A 21 -34.92 -0.04 -36.22
C SER A 21 -33.68 -0.94 -36.13
N PHE A 22 -32.64 -0.64 -36.94
CA PHE A 22 -31.38 -1.39 -36.88
C PHE A 22 -30.62 -1.15 -35.56
N SER A 23 -30.62 0.10 -35.06
CA SER A 23 -29.98 0.42 -33.76
C SER A 23 -30.73 -0.18 -32.56
N GLN A 24 -32.06 -0.18 -32.59
CA GLN A 24 -32.90 -0.80 -31.57
C GLN A 24 -32.77 -2.33 -31.52
N ASP A 25 -32.64 -2.97 -32.71
CA ASP A 25 -32.47 -4.42 -32.82
C ASP A 25 -31.09 -4.87 -32.34
N LEU A 26 -30.05 -4.05 -32.57
CA LEU A 26 -28.70 -4.26 -32.00
C LEU A 26 -28.69 -4.12 -30.47
N ILE A 27 -29.34 -3.10 -29.93
CA ILE A 27 -29.44 -2.87 -28.49
C ILE A 27 -30.28 -3.98 -27.85
N ALA A 28 -31.40 -4.41 -28.48
CA ALA A 28 -32.22 -5.49 -27.98
C ALA A 28 -31.54 -6.86 -28.01
N ARG A 29 -30.61 -7.10 -28.93
CA ARG A 29 -29.78 -8.32 -28.99
C ARG A 29 -28.63 -8.30 -27.98
N GLN A 30 -28.07 -7.14 -27.68
CA GLN A 30 -27.00 -7.02 -26.68
C GLN A 30 -27.51 -7.05 -25.24
N ALA A 31 -28.71 -6.52 -24.97
CA ALA A 31 -29.28 -6.48 -23.62
C ALA A 31 -29.37 -7.84 -22.90
N PRO A 32 -29.72 -8.98 -23.53
CA PRO A 32 -29.68 -10.30 -22.89
C PRO A 32 -28.26 -10.81 -22.64
N ILE A 33 -27.32 -10.46 -23.54
CA ILE A 33 -25.90 -10.83 -23.42
C ILE A 33 -25.28 -10.05 -22.27
N ASP A 34 -25.52 -8.75 -22.17
CA ASP A 34 -25.04 -7.90 -21.08
C ASP A 34 -25.62 -8.29 -19.73
N ARG A 35 -26.91 -8.72 -19.66
CA ARG A 35 -27.50 -9.25 -18.43
C ARG A 35 -26.87 -10.58 -18.02
N LYS A 36 -26.58 -11.46 -18.97
CA LYS A 36 -25.94 -12.75 -18.72
C LYS A 36 -24.48 -12.58 -18.33
N LEU A 37 -23.76 -11.66 -18.97
CA LEU A 37 -22.42 -11.26 -18.59
C LEU A 37 -22.40 -10.62 -17.19
N LYS A 38 -23.29 -9.68 -16.88
CA LYS A 38 -23.38 -9.08 -15.54
C LYS A 38 -23.72 -10.09 -14.43
N SER A 39 -24.53 -11.11 -14.72
CA SER A 39 -24.88 -12.14 -13.71
C SER A 39 -23.80 -13.21 -13.54
N VAL A 40 -23.04 -13.54 -14.60
CA VAL A 40 -21.92 -14.49 -14.52
C VAL A 40 -20.67 -13.80 -13.96
N ASP A 41 -20.43 -12.55 -14.32
CA ASP A 41 -19.27 -11.76 -13.86
C ASP A 41 -19.34 -11.43 -12.37
N SER A 42 -20.52 -11.17 -11.80
CA SER A 42 -20.57 -10.69 -10.42
C SER A 42 -20.12 -11.73 -9.39
N LEU A 43 -20.47 -13.02 -9.55
CA LEU A 43 -20.06 -14.09 -8.66
C LEU A 43 -18.60 -14.52 -8.90
N ALA A 44 -18.20 -14.64 -10.16
CA ALA A 44 -16.83 -14.96 -10.53
C ALA A 44 -15.88 -13.82 -10.10
N LEU A 45 -16.26 -12.57 -10.37
CA LEU A 45 -15.52 -11.39 -9.94
C LEU A 45 -15.42 -11.27 -8.42
N GLN A 46 -16.53 -11.50 -7.68
CA GLN A 46 -16.50 -11.52 -6.22
C GLN A 46 -15.60 -12.63 -5.66
N LYS A 47 -15.62 -13.82 -6.26
CA LYS A 47 -14.72 -14.91 -5.89
C LYS A 47 -13.26 -14.55 -6.15
N GLN A 48 -12.99 -13.90 -7.28
CA GLN A 48 -11.66 -13.46 -7.66
C GLN A 48 -11.18 -12.34 -6.73
N ILE A 49 -12.02 -11.33 -6.43
CA ILE A 49 -11.72 -10.28 -5.46
C ILE A 49 -11.44 -10.86 -4.07
N ARG A 50 -12.24 -11.81 -3.60
CA ARG A 50 -12.00 -12.49 -2.30
C ARG A 50 -10.70 -13.28 -2.30
N ALA A 51 -10.36 -13.96 -3.40
CA ALA A 51 -9.10 -14.68 -3.54
C ALA A 51 -7.90 -13.72 -3.56
N GLU A 52 -8.03 -12.58 -4.23
CA GLU A 52 -7.02 -11.52 -4.23
C GLU A 52 -6.89 -10.86 -2.85
N GLN A 53 -8.00 -10.57 -2.18
CA GLN A 53 -8.00 -10.04 -0.81
C GLN A 53 -7.29 -10.97 0.17
N ALA A 54 -7.49 -12.30 0.02
CA ALA A 54 -6.78 -13.30 0.81
C ALA A 54 -5.27 -13.38 0.49
N LEU A 55 -4.87 -12.98 -0.73
CA LEU A 55 -3.47 -12.99 -1.16
C LEU A 55 -2.73 -11.67 -0.86
N TYR A 56 -3.46 -10.57 -0.68
CA TYR A 56 -2.87 -9.24 -0.50
C TYR A 56 -3.47 -8.54 0.72
N PRO A 57 -2.72 -8.47 1.82
CA PRO A 57 -3.18 -7.84 3.05
C PRO A 57 -3.66 -6.39 2.85
N GLY A 58 -4.79 -6.05 3.45
CA GLY A 58 -5.34 -4.69 3.44
C GLY A 58 -5.79 -4.19 2.06
N LEU A 59 -6.15 -5.09 1.12
CA LEU A 59 -6.58 -4.69 -0.23
C LEU A 59 -7.87 -3.86 -0.23
N ASP A 60 -8.70 -4.00 0.78
CA ASP A 60 -9.90 -3.20 1.04
C ASP A 60 -9.58 -1.75 1.47
N LEU A 61 -8.41 -1.55 2.07
CA LEU A 61 -7.92 -0.23 2.53
C LEU A 61 -7.05 0.46 1.48
N TYR A 62 -6.23 -0.32 0.77
CA TYR A 62 -5.23 0.19 -0.15
C TYR A 62 -5.71 0.10 -1.61
N PRO A 63 -5.64 1.19 -2.38
CA PRO A 63 -6.19 1.22 -3.76
C PRO A 63 -5.44 0.29 -4.73
N SER A 64 -4.23 -0.14 -4.38
CA SER A 64 -3.41 -1.00 -5.23
C SER A 64 -2.31 -1.72 -4.46
N TRP A 65 -1.80 -2.81 -5.07
CA TRP A 65 -0.55 -3.43 -4.69
C TRP A 65 0.56 -2.88 -5.58
N ASN A 66 1.57 -2.25 -5.00
CA ASN A 66 2.66 -1.61 -5.74
C ASN A 66 4.02 -2.01 -5.16
N ASN A 67 4.86 -2.64 -5.98
CA ASN A 67 6.22 -3.07 -5.61
C ASN A 67 7.28 -2.00 -5.90
N GLU A 68 6.89 -0.84 -6.45
CA GLU A 68 7.84 0.17 -6.92
C GLU A 68 8.16 1.24 -5.87
N PHE A 69 7.13 1.84 -5.28
CA PHE A 69 7.28 3.03 -4.45
C PHE A 69 6.76 2.80 -3.04
N VAL A 70 7.51 3.27 -2.03
CA VAL A 70 7.08 3.25 -0.62
C VAL A 70 5.79 4.06 -0.46
N GLN A 71 5.62 5.11 -1.26
CA GLN A 71 4.49 6.05 -1.20
C GLN A 71 3.64 6.01 -2.47
N ALA A 72 3.08 4.85 -2.78
CA ALA A 72 2.29 4.64 -4.00
C ALA A 72 0.81 5.07 -3.91
N TYR A 73 0.40 5.79 -2.84
CA TYR A 73 -1.03 5.95 -2.49
C TYR A 73 -1.54 7.38 -2.67
N GLY A 74 -1.08 8.08 -3.73
CA GLY A 74 -1.50 9.47 -4.02
C GLY A 74 -3.01 9.70 -4.00
N ASN A 75 -3.77 8.72 -4.50
CA ASN A 75 -5.24 8.78 -4.64
C ASN A 75 -6.01 8.00 -3.57
N ALA A 76 -5.34 7.46 -2.54
CA ALA A 76 -6.04 6.74 -1.48
C ALA A 76 -6.91 7.68 -0.65
N ILE A 77 -8.12 7.23 -0.36
CA ILE A 77 -9.01 7.92 0.59
C ILE A 77 -8.55 7.51 1.98
N VAL A 78 -7.89 8.45 2.67
CA VAL A 78 -7.47 8.22 4.07
C VAL A 78 -8.67 8.44 4.98
N PRO A 79 -9.10 7.44 5.76
CA PRO A 79 -10.21 7.58 6.68
C PRO A 79 -9.88 8.60 7.78
N GLU A 80 -10.90 9.20 8.41
CA GLU A 80 -10.70 10.12 9.51
C GLU A 80 -10.11 9.44 10.75
N SER A 81 -10.46 8.18 10.96
CA SER A 81 -9.86 7.33 11.99
C SER A 81 -9.80 5.88 11.52
N TYR A 82 -8.80 5.15 12.01
CA TYR A 82 -8.65 3.71 11.82
C TYR A 82 -7.96 3.11 13.03
N THR A 83 -8.48 2.00 13.54
CA THR A 83 -7.91 1.31 14.72
C THR A 83 -7.19 0.05 14.27
N PHE A 84 -5.89 0.01 14.55
CA PHE A 84 -5.04 -1.16 14.31
C PHE A 84 -5.09 -2.10 15.50
N ASP A 85 -5.21 -3.40 15.26
CA ASP A 85 -4.89 -4.44 16.23
C ASP A 85 -3.37 -4.64 16.22
N LEU A 86 -2.74 -4.53 17.38
CA LEU A 86 -1.30 -4.69 17.56
C LEU A 86 -0.91 -6.04 18.18
N LYS A 87 -1.88 -6.92 18.44
CA LYS A 87 -1.63 -8.25 18.94
C LYS A 87 -0.82 -9.08 17.93
N GLY A 88 0.03 -9.95 18.45
CA GLY A 88 0.93 -10.73 17.60
C GLY A 88 2.16 -9.96 17.11
N PHE A 89 2.40 -8.77 17.66
CA PHE A 89 3.61 -8.00 17.38
C PHE A 89 4.88 -8.75 17.77
N CYS A 90 5.91 -8.60 16.95
CA CYS A 90 7.28 -9.01 17.27
C CYS A 90 8.21 -7.82 17.05
N MET A 91 9.09 -7.56 18.03
CA MET A 91 10.10 -6.51 17.87
C MET A 91 11.00 -6.79 16.67
N PRO A 92 11.27 -5.77 15.82
CA PRO A 92 12.08 -5.95 14.61
C PRO A 92 13.55 -6.23 14.91
N THR A 93 14.02 -5.97 16.13
CA THR A 93 15.38 -6.23 16.61
C THR A 93 15.37 -6.41 18.14
N GLU A 94 16.33 -7.14 18.66
CA GLU A 94 16.55 -7.33 20.11
C GLU A 94 17.17 -6.09 20.78
N HIS A 95 17.65 -5.12 19.97
CA HIS A 95 18.24 -3.91 20.50
C HIS A 95 17.19 -2.88 20.91
N THR A 96 17.42 -2.25 22.05
CA THR A 96 16.48 -1.29 22.66
C THR A 96 16.89 0.17 22.49
N ARG A 97 18.15 0.43 22.09
CA ARG A 97 18.71 1.78 22.02
C ARG A 97 18.22 2.53 20.78
N ILE A 98 17.36 3.52 20.98
CA ILE A 98 16.97 4.48 19.93
C ILE A 98 18.11 5.51 19.77
N THR A 99 18.57 5.72 18.56
CA THR A 99 19.66 6.65 18.20
C THR A 99 19.14 7.92 17.56
N ASP A 100 17.96 7.89 16.94
CA ASP A 100 17.30 9.08 16.40
C ASP A 100 15.77 8.87 16.35
N VAL A 101 15.02 9.95 16.58
CA VAL A 101 13.57 9.90 16.77
C VAL A 101 12.80 10.38 15.53
N PHE A 102 11.52 10.00 15.46
CA PHE A 102 10.58 10.50 14.46
C PHE A 102 10.37 12.01 14.57
N GLY A 103 10.23 12.68 13.43
CA GLY A 103 9.85 14.08 13.35
C GLY A 103 10.80 14.95 12.58
N TYR A 104 10.63 16.28 12.70
CA TYR A 104 11.48 17.24 12.01
C TYR A 104 12.87 17.36 12.67
N ARG A 105 13.92 17.27 11.87
CA ARG A 105 15.32 17.39 12.28
C ARG A 105 15.87 18.80 11.92
N PRO A 106 15.89 19.77 12.83
CA PRO A 106 16.28 21.15 12.50
C PRO A 106 17.68 21.27 11.90
N ARG A 107 18.66 20.55 12.47
CA ARG A 107 20.06 20.56 11.99
C ARG A 107 20.22 20.01 10.57
N ARG A 108 19.35 19.09 10.14
CA ARG A 108 19.37 18.46 8.81
C ARG A 108 18.33 19.05 7.86
N ARG A 109 17.49 19.97 8.34
CA ARG A 109 16.38 20.64 7.62
C ARG A 109 15.45 19.65 6.90
N ARG A 110 15.16 18.51 7.51
CA ARG A 110 14.33 17.47 6.91
C ARG A 110 13.54 16.68 7.95
N ALA A 111 12.43 16.09 7.52
CA ALA A 111 11.68 15.16 8.33
C ALA A 111 12.40 13.79 8.42
N HIS A 112 12.20 13.11 9.54
CA HIS A 112 12.52 11.71 9.79
C HIS A 112 11.21 10.95 9.97
N TYR A 113 10.98 9.99 9.09
CA TYR A 113 9.68 9.31 9.01
C TYR A 113 9.64 8.01 9.82
N GLY A 114 10.66 7.72 10.60
CA GLY A 114 10.77 6.51 11.43
C GLY A 114 11.57 6.73 12.70
N LEU A 115 11.99 5.63 13.29
CA LEU A 115 12.97 5.57 14.36
C LEU A 115 14.25 4.95 13.84
N ASP A 116 15.39 5.45 14.31
CA ASP A 116 16.68 4.80 14.09
C ASP A 116 17.04 4.04 15.37
N ILE A 117 17.16 2.72 15.27
CA ILE A 117 17.46 1.81 16.37
C ILE A 117 18.87 1.27 16.16
N LYS A 118 19.71 1.34 17.21
CA LYS A 118 21.07 0.81 17.12
C LYS A 118 21.04 -0.69 16.85
N VAL A 119 21.72 -1.11 15.78
CA VAL A 119 22.03 -2.51 15.48
C VAL A 119 23.46 -2.60 14.99
N TYR A 120 24.01 -3.81 14.99
CA TYR A 120 25.31 -4.09 14.37
C TYR A 120 25.12 -4.71 12.98
N VAL A 121 26.14 -4.64 12.17
CA VAL A 121 26.12 -5.29 10.85
C VAL A 121 26.03 -6.81 11.05
N GLY A 122 24.99 -7.42 10.48
CA GLY A 122 24.73 -8.86 10.60
C GLY A 122 23.68 -9.24 11.64
N ASP A 123 23.26 -8.33 12.53
CA ASP A 123 22.17 -8.60 13.47
C ASP A 123 20.88 -8.95 12.72
N THR A 124 20.10 -9.88 13.25
CA THR A 124 18.83 -10.29 12.65
C THR A 124 17.78 -9.19 12.72
N ILE A 125 17.13 -8.94 11.59
CA ILE A 125 15.97 -8.04 11.50
C ILE A 125 14.75 -8.89 11.16
N ARG A 126 13.67 -8.69 11.95
CA ARG A 126 12.46 -9.52 11.92
C ARG A 126 11.24 -8.72 11.48
N ALA A 127 10.27 -9.41 10.86
CA ALA A 127 8.97 -8.85 10.53
C ALA A 127 8.18 -8.52 11.81
N ALA A 128 7.59 -7.31 11.87
CA ALA A 128 6.85 -6.86 13.06
C ALA A 128 5.49 -7.56 13.23
N PHE A 129 4.84 -7.97 12.16
CA PHE A 129 3.57 -8.70 12.15
C PHE A 129 3.53 -9.68 10.98
N ASP A 130 2.53 -10.54 10.97
CA ASP A 130 2.14 -11.32 9.79
C ASP A 130 1.83 -10.37 8.62
N GLY A 131 2.17 -10.79 7.40
CA GLY A 131 1.89 -9.96 6.24
C GLY A 131 2.57 -10.44 4.96
N LYS A 132 2.60 -9.56 3.97
CA LYS A 132 3.20 -9.81 2.66
C LYS A 132 4.26 -8.76 2.33
N VAL A 133 5.42 -9.23 1.89
CA VAL A 133 6.53 -8.38 1.45
C VAL A 133 6.12 -7.63 0.19
N ARG A 134 6.10 -6.30 0.26
CA ARG A 134 5.69 -5.44 -0.85
C ARG A 134 6.87 -4.94 -1.67
N ILE A 135 7.97 -4.59 -1.03
CA ILE A 135 9.16 -4.06 -1.69
C ILE A 135 10.42 -4.71 -1.12
N VAL A 136 11.32 -5.11 -2.01
CA VAL A 136 12.69 -5.53 -1.70
C VAL A 136 13.62 -4.81 -2.67
N LYS A 137 14.19 -3.66 -2.27
CA LYS A 137 15.01 -2.83 -3.17
C LYS A 137 16.30 -2.34 -2.54
N ASN A 138 17.21 -1.90 -3.41
CA ASN A 138 18.48 -1.29 -3.03
C ASN A 138 18.64 0.07 -3.76
N GLN A 139 18.65 1.14 -2.99
CA GLN A 139 18.87 2.51 -3.49
C GLN A 139 20.36 2.92 -3.52
N GLY A 140 21.25 1.97 -3.33
CA GLY A 140 22.69 2.21 -3.29
C GLY A 140 23.09 3.08 -2.10
N ARG A 141 23.79 4.18 -2.35
CA ARG A 141 24.23 5.14 -1.31
C ARG A 141 23.19 6.20 -0.95
N ARG A 142 21.98 6.09 -1.48
CA ARG A 142 20.89 7.07 -1.28
C ARG A 142 19.76 6.48 -0.44
N GLY A 143 18.92 7.35 0.12
CA GLY A 143 17.69 6.98 0.80
C GLY A 143 17.87 5.86 1.83
N TYR A 144 17.01 4.86 1.73
CA TYR A 144 16.98 3.70 2.63
C TYR A 144 18.12 2.69 2.41
N GLY A 145 18.93 2.81 1.33
CA GLY A 145 19.91 1.79 0.97
C GLY A 145 19.22 0.48 0.57
N LYS A 146 19.65 -0.64 1.15
CA LYS A 146 18.91 -1.91 1.07
C LYS A 146 17.76 -1.87 2.08
N TYR A 147 16.53 -2.09 1.61
CA TYR A 147 15.35 -1.99 2.45
C TYR A 147 14.27 -2.99 2.04
N VAL A 148 13.39 -3.28 3.00
CA VAL A 148 12.21 -4.12 2.84
C VAL A 148 11.01 -3.31 3.30
N VAL A 149 9.87 -3.45 2.58
CA VAL A 149 8.57 -2.95 3.02
C VAL A 149 7.60 -4.11 3.10
N ILE A 150 6.90 -4.22 4.21
CA ILE A 150 5.90 -5.25 4.43
C ILE A 150 4.55 -4.57 4.66
N ARG A 151 3.51 -5.04 3.99
CA ARG A 151 2.12 -4.72 4.33
C ARG A 151 1.57 -5.85 5.18
N HIS A 152 1.04 -5.49 6.34
CA HIS A 152 0.55 -6.41 7.34
C HIS A 152 -0.97 -6.61 7.28
N ASP A 153 -1.43 -7.73 7.80
CA ASP A 153 -2.85 -8.10 7.81
C ASP A 153 -3.71 -7.10 8.60
N ASN A 154 -3.13 -6.41 9.58
CA ASN A 154 -3.81 -5.35 10.33
C ASN A 154 -3.91 -4.00 9.59
N GLY A 155 -3.40 -3.89 8.37
CA GLY A 155 -3.44 -2.68 7.56
C GLY A 155 -2.27 -1.72 7.75
N LEU A 156 -1.32 -1.97 8.66
CA LEU A 156 -0.07 -1.22 8.73
C LEU A 156 0.89 -1.61 7.60
N GLU A 157 1.75 -0.69 7.21
CA GLU A 157 2.98 -0.99 6.49
C GLU A 157 4.18 -0.66 7.37
N THR A 158 5.20 -1.52 7.33
CA THR A 158 6.48 -1.26 7.99
C THR A 158 7.61 -1.20 6.98
N VAL A 159 8.58 -0.33 7.23
CA VAL A 159 9.80 -0.16 6.42
C VAL A 159 11.01 -0.49 7.28
N TYR A 160 11.89 -1.31 6.73
CA TYR A 160 13.15 -1.74 7.34
C TYR A 160 14.30 -1.29 6.45
N GLY A 161 14.96 -0.19 6.83
CA GLY A 161 16.01 0.44 6.04
C GLY A 161 17.43 0.16 6.54
N HIS A 162 18.40 0.50 5.70
CA HIS A 162 19.85 0.44 5.93
C HIS A 162 20.42 -0.97 6.14
N LEU A 163 19.70 -2.00 5.63
CA LEU A 163 20.09 -3.41 5.76
C LEU A 163 21.42 -3.70 5.07
N SER A 164 22.18 -4.65 5.61
CA SER A 164 23.35 -5.21 4.91
C SER A 164 22.94 -6.29 3.90
N LYS A 165 21.88 -7.07 4.22
CA LYS A 165 21.33 -8.13 3.37
C LYS A 165 19.81 -8.20 3.55
N GLN A 166 19.10 -8.42 2.46
CA GLN A 166 17.68 -8.78 2.43
C GLN A 166 17.61 -10.31 2.30
N LEU A 167 16.71 -10.96 3.04
CA LEU A 167 16.58 -12.42 3.10
C LEU A 167 15.20 -12.89 2.63
N VAL A 168 14.39 -11.98 2.13
CA VAL A 168 13.04 -12.24 1.60
C VAL A 168 12.92 -11.67 0.19
N GLU A 169 11.89 -12.12 -0.54
CA GLU A 169 11.58 -11.69 -1.90
C GLU A 169 10.26 -10.90 -1.94
N GLU A 170 10.07 -10.11 -3.00
CA GLU A 170 8.79 -9.41 -3.24
C GLU A 170 7.65 -10.42 -3.38
N ASN A 171 6.52 -10.07 -2.78
CA ASN A 171 5.31 -10.89 -2.72
C ASN A 171 5.39 -12.14 -1.81
N GLN A 172 6.49 -12.38 -1.12
CA GLN A 172 6.60 -13.44 -0.12
C GLN A 172 5.68 -13.15 1.07
N LEU A 173 4.97 -14.17 1.55
CA LEU A 173 4.27 -14.13 2.84
C LEU A 173 5.28 -14.34 3.97
N VAL A 174 5.15 -13.56 5.03
CA VAL A 174 6.01 -13.63 6.21
C VAL A 174 5.18 -13.64 7.49
N LYS A 175 5.70 -14.29 8.51
CA LYS A 175 5.12 -14.30 9.86
C LYS A 175 5.81 -13.30 10.77
N ALA A 176 5.09 -12.82 11.78
CA ALA A 176 5.68 -12.03 12.86
C ALA A 176 6.90 -12.78 13.45
N GLY A 177 8.02 -12.07 13.60
CA GLY A 177 9.26 -12.67 14.07
C GLY A 177 10.10 -13.39 13.02
N GLU A 178 9.62 -13.61 11.81
CA GLU A 178 10.41 -14.17 10.70
C GLU A 178 11.57 -13.25 10.34
N VAL A 179 12.77 -13.81 10.12
CA VAL A 179 13.97 -13.05 9.77
C VAL A 179 13.87 -12.60 8.32
N ILE A 180 13.79 -11.29 8.10
CA ILE A 180 13.59 -10.67 6.78
C ILE A 180 14.85 -10.03 6.22
N GLY A 181 15.87 -9.84 7.04
CA GLY A 181 17.13 -9.22 6.63
C GLY A 181 18.15 -9.16 7.76
N LEU A 182 19.28 -8.56 7.46
CA LEU A 182 20.37 -8.35 8.40
C LEU A 182 20.65 -6.86 8.55
N GLY A 183 20.89 -6.42 9.79
CA GLY A 183 21.31 -5.08 10.15
C GLY A 183 22.52 -4.61 9.35
N GLY A 184 22.60 -3.33 9.10
CA GLY A 184 23.66 -2.80 8.24
C GLY A 184 23.89 -1.29 8.38
N ASN A 185 24.54 -0.74 7.34
CA ASN A 185 24.88 0.68 7.24
C ASN A 185 24.82 1.13 5.77
N THR A 186 23.84 0.63 5.00
CA THR A 186 23.69 0.99 3.58
C THR A 186 22.84 2.24 3.41
N GLY A 187 22.87 2.83 2.21
CA GLY A 187 22.09 4.04 1.92
C GLY A 187 22.69 5.30 2.56
N ARG A 188 21.80 6.24 2.90
CA ARG A 188 22.18 7.50 3.57
C ARG A 188 22.25 7.30 5.08
N SER A 189 23.25 6.57 5.51
CA SER A 189 23.51 6.26 6.92
C SER A 189 24.94 6.66 7.32
N THR A 190 25.11 7.11 8.56
CA THR A 190 26.41 7.52 9.13
C THR A 190 26.96 6.52 10.15
N GLY A 191 26.23 5.46 10.43
CA GLY A 191 26.62 4.41 11.38
C GLY A 191 25.59 3.29 11.38
N SER A 192 25.95 2.08 11.79
CA SER A 192 25.07 0.94 11.73
C SER A 192 23.83 1.14 12.63
N HIS A 193 22.65 1.10 12.01
CA HIS A 193 21.33 1.18 12.66
C HIS A 193 20.24 0.59 11.75
N LEU A 194 19.15 0.19 12.36
CA LEU A 194 17.90 -0.10 11.66
C LEU A 194 17.08 1.20 11.59
N HIS A 195 16.74 1.65 10.40
CA HIS A 195 15.69 2.66 10.20
C HIS A 195 14.35 1.95 10.10
N PHE A 196 13.47 2.16 11.09
CA PHE A 196 12.18 1.49 11.20
C PHE A 196 11.04 2.51 11.08
N GLU A 197 10.15 2.29 10.11
CA GLU A 197 8.95 3.13 9.95
C GLU A 197 7.68 2.32 10.09
N THR A 198 6.63 2.96 10.59
CA THR A 198 5.24 2.52 10.49
C THR A 198 4.46 3.49 9.62
N ARG A 199 3.65 2.96 8.71
CA ARG A 199 2.90 3.76 7.74
C ARG A 199 1.48 3.25 7.60
N PHE A 200 0.56 4.19 7.29
CA PHE A 200 -0.80 3.89 6.87
C PHE A 200 -1.15 4.72 5.65
N LEU A 201 -1.48 4.05 4.54
CA LEU A 201 -1.81 4.69 3.25
C LEU A 201 -0.76 5.75 2.83
N GLY A 202 0.52 5.44 3.04
CA GLY A 202 1.65 6.33 2.76
C GLY A 202 1.94 7.39 3.82
N ILE A 203 1.08 7.58 4.82
CA ILE A 203 1.31 8.50 5.94
C ILE A 203 2.20 7.80 6.96
N ALA A 204 3.33 8.41 7.28
CA ALA A 204 4.21 7.93 8.35
C ALA A 204 3.60 8.23 9.71
N ILE A 205 3.60 7.23 10.58
CA ILE A 205 3.15 7.31 11.97
C ILE A 205 4.37 7.12 12.86
N ASN A 206 4.44 7.84 13.97
CA ASN A 206 5.55 7.68 14.91
C ASN A 206 5.46 6.30 15.60
N PRO A 207 6.45 5.40 15.43
CA PRO A 207 6.38 4.06 15.97
C PRO A 207 6.27 3.99 17.50
N ILE A 208 6.77 4.99 18.24
CA ILE A 208 6.70 5.01 19.70
C ILE A 208 5.26 5.08 20.26
N TYR A 209 4.29 5.47 19.44
CA TYR A 209 2.88 5.45 19.86
C TYR A 209 2.30 4.04 19.94
N MET A 210 2.94 3.08 19.28
CA MET A 210 2.50 1.69 19.19
C MET A 210 3.44 0.74 19.92
N PHE A 211 4.76 1.04 19.95
CA PHE A 211 5.79 0.11 20.41
C PHE A 211 6.70 0.74 21.47
N ASP A 212 6.87 0.03 22.57
CA ASP A 212 7.80 0.35 23.67
C ASP A 212 9.12 -0.42 23.43
N PHE A 213 10.04 0.20 22.68
CA PHE A 213 11.32 -0.42 22.34
C PHE A 213 12.17 -0.79 23.56
N PRO A 214 12.25 0.03 24.63
CA PRO A 214 12.91 -0.35 25.88
C PRO A 214 12.35 -1.60 26.52
N LYS A 215 11.03 -1.76 26.53
CA LYS A 215 10.35 -2.94 27.11
C LYS A 215 10.22 -4.11 26.14
N GLN A 216 10.51 -3.90 24.85
CA GLN A 216 10.37 -4.89 23.78
C GLN A 216 8.92 -5.42 23.65
N ASP A 217 7.94 -4.50 23.79
CA ASP A 217 6.52 -4.84 23.80
C ASP A 217 5.67 -3.76 23.12
N ILE A 218 4.39 -4.01 22.94
CA ILE A 218 3.40 -3.02 22.50
C ILE A 218 3.01 -2.08 23.65
N VAL A 219 2.66 -0.83 23.30
CA VAL A 219 2.15 0.14 24.29
C VAL A 219 0.75 -0.23 24.75
N ALA A 220 -0.09 -0.74 23.84
CA ALA A 220 -1.45 -1.23 24.08
C ALA A 220 -1.85 -2.21 22.98
N ASP A 221 -2.89 -3.02 23.20
CA ASP A 221 -3.42 -3.99 22.24
C ASP A 221 -3.88 -3.35 20.92
N THR A 222 -4.24 -2.07 20.95
CA THR A 222 -4.72 -1.34 19.79
C THR A 222 -4.14 0.07 19.72
N TYR A 223 -4.01 0.59 18.50
CA TYR A 223 -3.68 1.99 18.24
C TYR A 223 -4.69 2.60 17.28
N THR A 224 -5.27 3.75 17.64
CA THR A 224 -6.21 4.47 16.76
C THR A 224 -5.52 5.63 16.07
N PHE A 225 -5.30 5.47 14.77
CA PHE A 225 -4.91 6.56 13.89
C PHE A 225 -6.06 7.56 13.78
N ARG A 226 -5.75 8.85 13.87
CA ARG A 226 -6.68 9.96 13.59
C ARG A 226 -6.05 10.90 12.57
N ARG A 227 -6.76 11.14 11.48
CA ARG A 227 -6.30 12.09 10.47
C ARG A 227 -6.40 13.52 11.05
N THR A 228 -5.24 14.13 11.35
CA THR A 228 -5.17 15.54 11.72
C THR A 228 -5.27 16.40 10.47
N GLN A 229 -6.00 17.52 10.52
CA GLN A 229 -5.96 18.54 9.47
C GLN A 229 -4.52 19.05 9.36
N GLY A 230 -3.84 18.67 8.26
CA GLY A 230 -2.43 19.01 8.04
C GLY A 230 -1.47 17.85 8.02
N SER A 231 -1.90 16.59 8.18
CA SER A 231 -1.02 15.43 7.94
C SER A 231 -0.71 15.33 6.44
N LYS A 232 0.35 16.05 6.01
CA LYS A 232 0.87 15.95 4.65
C LYS A 232 1.47 14.56 4.46
N ARG A 233 1.12 13.89 3.37
CA ARG A 233 1.86 12.70 2.92
C ARG A 233 3.32 13.07 2.78
N ALA A 234 4.19 12.23 3.29
CA ALA A 234 5.62 12.44 3.12
C ALA A 234 5.92 12.48 1.62
N GLY A 235 6.52 13.59 1.16
CA GLY A 235 6.80 13.82 -0.24
C GLY A 235 7.64 12.69 -0.87
N SER A 236 7.38 12.39 -2.13
CA SER A 236 8.17 11.46 -2.94
C SER A 236 9.60 12.00 -3.04
N HIS A 237 10.56 11.20 -2.68
CA HIS A 237 11.97 11.38 -3.00
C HIS A 237 12.46 10.21 -3.83
#